data_279a7a2c8362fcd41a109963b7678551
#
_entry.id   279a7a2c8362fcd41a109963b7678551
#
_cell.length_a   1.000
_cell.length_b   1.000
_cell.length_c   1.000
_cell.angle_alpha   90.00
_cell.angle_beta   90.00
_cell.angle_gamma   90.00
#
_symmetry.space_group_name_H-M   'P 1'
#
loop_
_entity.id
_entity.type
_entity.pdbx_description
1 polymer ?
#
loop_
_entity_poly.entity_id
_entity_poly.type
_entity_poly.pdbx_seq_one_letter_code
_entity_poly.pdbx_strand_id
1 'polypeptide(L)'
;MIFGKMKSLLAVLALALLLAPAAQAAPAKLSSAWMGEHETFVAWYAKQQGWDKEAGLDLTMMPFDSGKNIVESLAAYDWAVAGCGAVPALTTPLSDYLYIIAVANDESANNAIYVRKDSPILGAKGTNPSYPNVYGSAVT
;
A
#
# COMPACT_ATOMS: atom_id res chain seq x y z
N MET A 1 -31.40 0.79 58.38
CA MET A 1 -31.26 -0.39 57.49
C MET A 1 -31.31 -0.05 55.97
N ILE A 2 -31.79 1.10 55.54
CA ILE A 2 -31.92 1.52 54.15
C ILE A 2 -30.59 2.01 53.55
N PHE A 3 -29.76 2.73 54.32
CA PHE A 3 -28.47 3.29 53.90
C PHE A 3 -27.40 2.22 53.51
N GLY A 4 -27.44 1.03 54.13
CA GLY A 4 -26.50 -0.06 53.79
C GLY A 4 -26.80 -0.67 52.43
N LYS A 5 -28.08 -0.88 52.11
CA LYS A 5 -28.51 -1.42 50.82
C LYS A 5 -28.23 -0.48 49.64
N MET A 6 -28.31 0.83 49.89
CA MET A 6 -28.04 1.86 48.88
C MET A 6 -26.53 1.94 48.52
N LYS A 7 -25.64 1.78 49.49
CA LYS A 7 -24.20 1.72 49.27
C LYS A 7 -23.78 0.47 48.48
N SER A 8 -24.40 -0.68 48.79
CA SER A 8 -24.16 -1.92 48.05
C SER A 8 -24.66 -1.84 46.58
N LEU A 9 -25.81 -1.20 46.35
CA LEU A 9 -26.36 -1.01 45.04
C LEU A 9 -25.47 -0.10 44.17
N LEU A 10 -24.94 0.98 44.72
CA LEU A 10 -24.01 1.88 44.07
C LEU A 10 -22.67 1.20 43.76
N ALA A 11 -22.16 0.35 44.65
CA ALA A 11 -20.92 -0.42 44.40
C ALA A 11 -21.08 -1.43 43.27
N VAL A 12 -22.23 -2.12 43.20
CA VAL A 12 -22.53 -3.07 42.10
C VAL A 12 -22.71 -2.34 40.78
N LEU A 13 -23.34 -1.19 40.76
CA LEU A 13 -23.51 -0.37 39.55
C LEU A 13 -22.17 0.17 39.05
N ALA A 14 -21.30 0.63 39.96
CA ALA A 14 -19.94 1.06 39.60
C ALA A 14 -19.08 -0.07 39.05
N LEU A 15 -19.19 -1.28 39.61
CA LEU A 15 -18.47 -2.46 39.15
C LEU A 15 -18.99 -2.93 37.78
N ALA A 16 -20.28 -2.85 37.51
CA ALA A 16 -20.89 -3.17 36.24
C ALA A 16 -20.45 -2.20 35.13
N LEU A 17 -20.27 -0.91 35.45
CA LEU A 17 -19.74 0.09 34.52
C LEU A 17 -18.26 -0.12 34.19
N LEU A 18 -17.47 -0.66 35.12
CA LEU A 18 -16.06 -1.00 34.89
C LEU A 18 -15.87 -2.28 34.08
N LEU A 19 -16.86 -3.16 34.05
CA LEU A 19 -16.87 -4.41 33.32
C LEU A 19 -17.59 -4.29 31.99
N ALA A 20 -18.16 -3.14 31.65
CA ALA A 20 -18.75 -2.95 30.33
C ALA A 20 -17.66 -3.06 29.28
N PRO A 21 -17.76 -3.99 28.30
CA PRO A 21 -16.80 -4.05 27.22
C PRO A 21 -16.79 -2.69 26.53
N ALA A 22 -15.59 -2.10 26.38
CA ALA A 22 -15.45 -0.89 25.61
C ALA A 22 -16.09 -1.15 24.24
N ALA A 23 -17.14 -0.42 23.90
CA ALA A 23 -17.80 -0.54 22.63
C ALA A 23 -16.73 -0.24 21.55
N GLN A 24 -16.17 -1.28 20.96
CA GLN A 24 -15.23 -1.13 19.87
C GLN A 24 -15.97 -0.48 18.71
N ALA A 25 -15.53 0.68 18.28
CA ALA A 25 -16.08 1.32 17.09
C ALA A 25 -15.97 0.34 15.91
N ALA A 26 -16.98 0.30 15.05
CA ALA A 26 -16.91 -0.51 13.85
C ALA A 26 -15.70 -0.09 13.02
N PRO A 27 -14.98 -1.05 12.39
CA PRO A 27 -13.81 -0.75 11.58
C PRO A 27 -14.13 0.29 10.50
N ALA A 28 -13.23 1.25 10.32
CA ALA A 28 -13.38 2.27 9.29
C ALA A 28 -13.18 1.62 7.92
N LYS A 29 -14.13 1.82 7.01
CA LYS A 29 -14.02 1.31 5.64
C LYS A 29 -13.00 2.12 4.87
N LEU A 30 -12.05 1.45 4.23
CA LEU A 30 -11.00 2.06 3.43
C LEU A 30 -10.88 1.33 2.09
N SER A 31 -11.12 2.05 0.98
CA SER A 31 -10.84 1.53 -0.36
C SER A 31 -9.41 1.83 -0.76
N SER A 32 -8.74 0.84 -1.34
CA SER A 32 -7.36 0.95 -1.81
C SER A 32 -7.20 0.38 -3.21
N ALA A 33 -6.33 0.99 -4.01
CA ALA A 33 -6.08 0.62 -5.40
C ALA A 33 -4.71 -0.06 -5.55
N TRP A 34 -4.67 -1.21 -6.23
CA TRP A 34 -3.47 -2.04 -6.33
C TRP A 34 -3.32 -2.64 -7.73
N MET A 35 -2.09 -2.81 -8.17
CA MET A 35 -1.77 -3.61 -9.36
C MET A 35 -1.65 -5.10 -8.98
N GLY A 36 -1.71 -5.99 -9.98
CA GLY A 36 -1.48 -7.43 -9.78
C GLY A 36 0.00 -7.79 -9.68
N GLU A 37 0.76 -7.05 -8.90
CA GLU A 37 2.21 -7.16 -8.78
C GLU A 37 2.63 -7.58 -7.35
N HIS A 38 3.93 -7.81 -7.17
CA HIS A 38 4.46 -8.36 -5.92
C HIS A 38 4.29 -7.43 -4.71
N GLU A 39 4.31 -6.12 -4.88
CA GLU A 39 4.07 -5.16 -3.80
C GLU A 39 2.65 -5.26 -3.23
N THR A 40 1.68 -5.65 -4.05
CA THR A 40 0.30 -5.89 -3.61
C THR A 40 0.20 -7.06 -2.65
N PHE A 41 1.13 -8.03 -2.76
CA PHE A 41 1.13 -9.21 -1.88
C PHE A 41 1.18 -8.82 -0.41
N VAL A 42 1.95 -7.82 -0.03
CA VAL A 42 2.10 -7.41 1.39
C VAL A 42 0.75 -6.93 1.95
N ALA A 43 0.04 -6.07 1.22
CA ALA A 43 -1.26 -5.56 1.63
C ALA A 43 -2.33 -6.66 1.61
N TRP A 44 -2.31 -7.50 0.59
CA TRP A 44 -3.20 -8.66 0.49
C TRP A 44 -2.99 -9.63 1.66
N TYR A 45 -1.73 -9.96 1.97
CA TYR A 45 -1.40 -10.86 3.06
C TYR A 45 -1.83 -10.30 4.41
N ALA A 46 -1.56 -9.03 4.68
CA ALA A 46 -2.00 -8.35 5.89
C ALA A 46 -3.53 -8.45 6.06
N LYS A 47 -4.27 -8.25 4.96
CA LYS A 47 -5.73 -8.41 4.96
C LYS A 47 -6.14 -9.87 5.23
N GLN A 48 -5.48 -10.87 4.63
CA GLN A 48 -5.78 -12.29 4.88
C GLN A 48 -5.53 -12.69 6.34
N GLN A 49 -4.55 -12.07 6.99
CA GLN A 49 -4.27 -12.29 8.41
C GLN A 49 -5.22 -11.51 9.35
N GLY A 50 -6.06 -10.63 8.81
CA GLY A 50 -6.97 -9.80 9.60
C GLY A 50 -6.31 -8.61 10.28
N TRP A 51 -5.07 -8.26 9.92
CA TRP A 51 -4.33 -7.14 10.52
C TRP A 51 -4.98 -5.79 10.23
N ASP A 52 -5.68 -5.65 9.12
CA ASP A 52 -6.51 -4.49 8.83
C ASP A 52 -7.59 -4.30 9.91
N LYS A 53 -8.27 -5.39 10.28
CA LYS A 53 -9.30 -5.38 11.32
C LYS A 53 -8.73 -5.06 12.71
N GLU A 54 -7.57 -5.65 13.04
CA GLU A 54 -6.84 -5.36 14.27
C GLU A 54 -6.44 -3.89 14.36
N ALA A 55 -6.11 -3.28 13.21
CA ALA A 55 -5.84 -1.85 13.08
C ALA A 55 -7.10 -0.97 13.06
N GLY A 56 -8.29 -1.54 13.22
CA GLY A 56 -9.56 -0.82 13.16
C GLY A 56 -9.99 -0.42 11.75
N LEU A 57 -9.48 -1.09 10.71
CA LEU A 57 -9.80 -0.83 9.32
C LEU A 57 -10.60 -2.00 8.71
N ASP A 58 -11.38 -1.69 7.69
CA ASP A 58 -12.01 -2.64 6.78
C ASP A 58 -11.55 -2.33 5.36
N LEU A 59 -10.43 -2.94 4.99
CA LEU A 59 -9.74 -2.66 3.73
C LEU A 59 -10.44 -3.35 2.56
N THR A 60 -10.84 -2.58 1.54
CA THR A 60 -11.26 -3.08 0.24
C THR A 60 -10.12 -2.86 -0.75
N MET A 61 -9.69 -3.91 -1.44
CA MET A 61 -8.63 -3.85 -2.44
C MET A 61 -9.24 -3.86 -3.84
N MET A 62 -9.00 -2.80 -4.60
CA MET A 62 -9.49 -2.62 -5.97
C MET A 62 -8.35 -2.95 -6.94
N PRO A 63 -8.53 -3.92 -7.87
CA PRO A 63 -7.50 -4.26 -8.84
C PRO A 63 -7.44 -3.25 -9.98
N PHE A 64 -6.23 -2.95 -10.43
CA PHE A 64 -5.94 -2.12 -11.60
C PHE A 64 -4.86 -2.77 -12.46
N ASP A 65 -4.91 -2.52 -13.77
CA ASP A 65 -3.95 -3.09 -14.72
C ASP A 65 -2.62 -2.31 -14.78
N SER A 66 -2.61 -1.06 -14.33
CA SER A 66 -1.40 -0.23 -14.32
C SER A 66 -1.46 0.89 -13.30
N GLY A 67 -0.29 1.34 -12.85
CA GLY A 67 -0.17 2.50 -11.97
C GLY A 67 -0.69 3.79 -12.62
N LYS A 68 -0.61 3.93 -13.94
CA LYS A 68 -1.22 5.05 -14.65
C LYS A 68 -2.73 5.06 -14.46
N ASN A 69 -3.39 3.92 -14.64
CA ASN A 69 -4.84 3.81 -14.46
C ASN A 69 -5.24 4.09 -13.01
N ILE A 70 -4.42 3.70 -12.03
CA ILE A 70 -4.64 4.05 -10.62
C ILE A 70 -4.67 5.56 -10.46
N VAL A 71 -3.64 6.28 -10.92
CA VAL A 71 -3.57 7.73 -10.75
C VAL A 71 -4.67 8.45 -11.53
N GLU A 72 -4.97 8.02 -12.75
CA GLU A 72 -6.05 8.61 -13.54
C GLU A 72 -7.44 8.39 -12.92
N SER A 73 -7.64 7.30 -12.17
CA SER A 73 -8.89 7.03 -11.46
C SER A 73 -9.10 7.92 -10.22
N LEU A 74 -8.09 8.68 -9.81
CA LEU A 74 -8.19 9.60 -8.66
C LEU A 74 -9.34 10.60 -8.81
N ALA A 75 -9.66 11.00 -10.05
CA ALA A 75 -10.76 11.92 -10.32
C ALA A 75 -12.14 11.37 -9.90
N ALA A 76 -12.29 10.05 -9.82
CA ALA A 76 -13.50 9.39 -9.36
C ALA A 76 -13.57 9.27 -7.83
N TYR A 77 -12.47 9.49 -7.12
CA TYR A 77 -12.35 9.37 -5.66
C TYR A 77 -12.82 8.04 -5.08
N ASP A 78 -12.65 6.95 -5.83
CA ASP A 78 -13.12 5.62 -5.43
C ASP A 78 -12.19 4.94 -4.43
N TRP A 79 -10.96 5.45 -4.27
CA TRP A 79 -9.96 4.93 -3.34
C TRP A 79 -9.25 6.05 -2.57
N ALA A 80 -8.76 5.73 -1.38
CA ALA A 80 -8.05 6.65 -0.50
C ALA A 80 -6.54 6.37 -0.41
N VAL A 81 -6.12 5.13 -0.63
CA VAL A 81 -4.72 4.69 -0.60
C VAL A 81 -4.45 3.82 -1.82
N ALA A 82 -3.28 3.96 -2.41
CA ALA A 82 -2.90 3.13 -3.55
C ALA A 82 -1.43 2.72 -3.48
N GLY A 83 -1.11 1.56 -4.06
CA GLY A 83 0.26 1.15 -4.35
C GLY A 83 0.52 1.19 -5.86
N CYS A 84 1.54 1.92 -6.27
CA CYS A 84 1.98 1.95 -7.67
C CYS A 84 3.46 2.33 -7.76
N GLY A 85 4.07 2.06 -8.91
CA GLY A 85 5.45 2.47 -9.19
C GLY A 85 5.62 4.00 -9.12
N ALA A 86 6.85 4.44 -8.87
CA ALA A 86 7.17 5.86 -8.73
C ALA A 86 6.86 6.69 -9.97
N VAL A 87 7.03 6.13 -11.18
CA VAL A 87 6.84 6.88 -12.43
C VAL A 87 5.41 7.39 -12.57
N PRO A 88 4.35 6.56 -12.47
CA PRO A 88 2.98 7.08 -12.51
C PRO A 88 2.71 8.12 -11.43
N ALA A 89 3.19 7.91 -10.21
CA ALA A 89 2.96 8.83 -9.10
C ALA A 89 3.59 10.20 -9.29
N LEU A 90 4.70 10.29 -10.06
CA LEU A 90 5.46 11.54 -10.23
C LEU A 90 5.20 12.25 -11.56
N THR A 91 4.73 11.52 -12.59
CA THR A 91 4.69 12.06 -13.96
C THR A 91 3.29 12.33 -14.50
N THR A 92 2.25 11.85 -13.83
CA THR A 92 0.89 12.11 -14.29
C THR A 92 0.42 13.52 -13.88
N PRO A 93 -0.44 14.19 -14.69
CA PRO A 93 -0.97 15.49 -14.35
C PRO A 93 -1.72 15.56 -13.02
N LEU A 94 -2.18 14.41 -12.51
CA LEU A 94 -2.89 14.32 -11.23
C LEU A 94 -1.97 14.08 -10.03
N SER A 95 -0.65 14.01 -10.23
CA SER A 95 0.32 13.78 -9.14
C SER A 95 0.29 14.86 -8.06
N ASP A 96 -0.09 16.09 -8.41
CA ASP A 96 -0.21 17.21 -7.46
C ASP A 96 -1.30 16.99 -6.39
N TYR A 97 -2.20 16.05 -6.62
CA TYR A 97 -3.27 15.68 -5.69
C TYR A 97 -2.91 14.45 -4.84
N LEU A 98 -1.70 13.91 -4.98
CA LEU A 98 -1.23 12.73 -4.29
C LEU A 98 -0.18 13.08 -3.22
N TYR A 99 -0.22 12.34 -2.13
CA TYR A 99 0.83 12.36 -1.12
C TYR A 99 1.50 10.99 -1.08
N ILE A 100 2.83 10.96 -1.23
CA ILE A 100 3.62 9.74 -1.01
C ILE A 100 3.80 9.58 0.49
N ILE A 101 3.13 8.60 1.06
CA ILE A 101 3.13 8.36 2.52
C ILE A 101 4.13 7.30 2.95
N ALA A 102 4.55 6.42 2.04
CA ALA A 102 5.53 5.38 2.31
C ALA A 102 6.18 4.88 1.02
N VAL A 103 7.38 4.34 1.14
CA VAL A 103 8.03 3.50 0.12
C VAL A 103 7.85 2.06 0.55
N ALA A 104 7.05 1.31 -0.19
CA ALA A 104 6.71 -0.07 0.16
C ALA A 104 7.81 -1.06 -0.23
N ASN A 105 8.63 -0.74 -1.22
CA ASN A 105 9.62 -1.63 -1.79
C ASN A 105 10.81 -0.86 -2.37
N ASP A 106 12.02 -1.35 -2.14
CA ASP A 106 13.24 -0.89 -2.80
C ASP A 106 13.67 -1.91 -3.86
N GLU A 107 13.47 -1.58 -5.11
CA GLU A 107 13.78 -2.43 -6.26
C GLU A 107 15.15 -2.14 -6.88
N SER A 108 15.93 -1.27 -6.31
CA SER A 108 17.21 -0.83 -6.88
C SER A 108 18.17 -1.99 -7.18
N ALA A 109 18.11 -3.06 -6.39
CA ALA A 109 18.93 -4.26 -6.57
C ALA A 109 18.23 -5.37 -7.39
N ASN A 110 16.94 -5.26 -7.65
CA ASN A 110 16.14 -6.33 -8.27
C ASN A 110 15.74 -6.03 -9.70
N ASN A 111 15.76 -4.75 -10.11
CA ASN A 111 15.43 -4.39 -11.48
C ASN A 111 16.59 -4.72 -12.42
N ALA A 112 16.30 -5.48 -13.49
CA ALA A 112 17.27 -5.87 -14.49
C ALA A 112 16.64 -5.91 -15.87
N ILE A 113 17.45 -5.64 -16.89
CA ILE A 113 17.10 -5.86 -18.29
C ILE A 113 17.61 -7.24 -18.69
N TYR A 114 16.70 -8.12 -19.04
CA TYR A 114 17.03 -9.47 -19.50
C TYR A 114 17.13 -9.48 -21.02
N VAL A 115 18.19 -10.10 -21.52
CA VAL A 115 18.38 -10.34 -22.97
C VAL A 115 18.62 -11.82 -23.20
N ARG A 116 18.32 -12.29 -24.39
CA ARG A 116 18.66 -13.67 -24.82
C ARG A 116 20.17 -13.85 -24.80
N LYS A 117 20.62 -15.05 -24.45
CA LYS A 117 22.05 -15.40 -24.38
C LYS A 117 22.81 -15.24 -25.71
N ASP A 118 22.08 -15.28 -26.83
CA ASP A 118 22.58 -15.11 -28.20
C ASP A 118 22.37 -13.68 -28.73
N SER A 119 21.96 -12.74 -27.88
CA SER A 119 21.73 -11.37 -28.28
C SER A 119 23.03 -10.66 -28.63
N PRO A 120 23.11 -9.96 -29.77
CA PRO A 120 24.29 -9.21 -30.16
C PRO A 120 24.60 -8.05 -29.21
N ILE A 121 23.64 -7.61 -28.38
CA ILE A 121 23.86 -6.55 -27.38
C ILE A 121 24.89 -6.95 -26.33
N LEU A 122 25.06 -8.24 -26.05
CA LEU A 122 26.06 -8.72 -25.10
C LEU A 122 27.50 -8.44 -25.56
N GLY A 123 27.74 -8.45 -26.90
CA GLY A 123 29.02 -8.08 -27.49
C GLY A 123 29.29 -6.58 -27.57
N ALA A 124 28.28 -5.76 -27.29
CA ALA A 124 28.36 -4.30 -27.41
C ALA A 124 28.79 -3.60 -26.11
N LYS A 125 29.16 -4.35 -25.05
CA LYS A 125 29.65 -3.76 -23.80
C LYS A 125 30.93 -2.98 -24.04
N GLY A 126 30.95 -1.72 -23.58
CA GLY A 126 32.10 -0.85 -23.70
C GLY A 126 32.40 -0.33 -25.11
N THR A 127 31.53 -0.54 -26.08
CA THR A 127 31.70 -0.01 -27.43
C THR A 127 31.53 1.50 -27.52
N ASN A 128 30.86 2.11 -26.53
CA ASN A 128 30.79 3.57 -26.42
C ASN A 128 31.82 4.06 -25.39
N PRO A 129 32.85 4.83 -25.82
CA PRO A 129 33.90 5.32 -24.90
C PRO A 129 33.39 6.21 -23.75
N SER A 130 32.27 6.91 -23.97
CA SER A 130 31.65 7.74 -22.94
C SER A 130 30.92 6.93 -21.85
N TYR A 131 30.60 5.68 -22.17
CA TYR A 131 29.86 4.79 -21.29
C TYR A 131 30.44 3.36 -21.28
N PRO A 132 31.67 3.17 -20.79
CA PRO A 132 32.43 1.90 -20.96
C PRO A 132 31.80 0.70 -20.24
N ASN A 133 30.87 0.93 -19.29
CA ASN A 133 30.20 -0.12 -18.54
C ASN A 133 28.78 -0.41 -19.02
N VAL A 134 28.33 0.24 -20.09
CA VAL A 134 26.98 0.09 -20.63
C VAL A 134 26.98 -0.85 -21.81
N TYR A 135 25.95 -1.70 -21.91
CA TYR A 135 25.68 -2.51 -23.10
C TYR A 135 24.91 -1.66 -24.11
N GLY A 136 25.36 -1.69 -25.34
CA GLY A 136 24.70 -1.00 -26.44
C GLY A 136 25.61 -0.02 -27.16
N SER A 137 25.35 0.18 -28.44
CA SER A 137 25.94 1.25 -29.23
C SER A 137 25.17 2.55 -28.97
N ALA A 138 25.83 3.69 -29.18
CA ALA A 138 25.11 4.93 -29.27
C ALA A 138 24.01 4.81 -30.31
N VAL A 139 22.79 5.11 -29.91
CA VAL A 139 21.71 5.27 -30.88
C VAL A 139 22.01 6.55 -31.65
N THR A 140 22.38 6.40 -32.87
CA THR A 140 22.56 7.52 -33.83
C THR A 140 21.18 7.93 -34.35
#